data_87707b6798abb408e3e84eadd988db93
#
_entry.id   87707b6798abb408e3e84eadd988db93
#
_cell.length_a   1.000
_cell.length_b   1.000
_cell.length_c   1.000
_cell.angle_alpha   90.00
_cell.angle_beta   90.00
_cell.angle_gamma   90.00
#
_symmetry.space_group_name_H-M   'P 1'
#
loop_
_entity.id
_entity.type
_entity.pdbx_description
1 polymer ?
#
loop_
_entity_poly.entity_id
_entity_poly.type
_entity_poly.pdbx_seq_one_letter_code
_entity_poly.pdbx_strand_id
1 'polypeptide(L)'
;WMFVPPVRSRVGQGRLALVMAAAVVAGGLAHTVFSPFPVVGISAAIYALLAMTAWFWPRQTVLVFFVIPMPMYLFVIVLAGIEFLMTMQPGSMTAHWAHLGGGVTGLAAAVFLARYHSKRVVSRSRRPGIRERIGFFFWKRKLARRNATQARVDALLEKISKTGLASLTASEKRFLDRSSKDYRTD
;
A
#
# COMPACT_ATOMS: atom_id res chain seq x y z
N TRP A 1 7.98 10.35 -11.22
CA TRP A 1 7.63 11.14 -10.02
C TRP A 1 6.49 10.51 -9.25
N MET A 2 5.38 10.15 -9.91
CA MET A 2 4.19 9.55 -9.29
C MET A 2 4.45 8.15 -8.66
N PHE A 3 5.26 7.30 -9.27
CA PHE A 3 5.50 5.92 -8.84
C PHE A 3 6.64 5.75 -7.83
N VAL A 4 7.57 6.71 -7.74
CA VAL A 4 8.72 6.63 -6.82
C VAL A 4 8.31 6.63 -5.35
N PRO A 5 7.45 7.55 -4.84
CA PRO A 5 7.11 7.60 -3.43
C PRO A 5 6.49 6.30 -2.88
N PRO A 6 5.48 5.67 -3.52
CA PRO A 6 4.90 4.43 -3.02
C PRO A 6 5.89 3.26 -3.03
N VAL A 7 6.69 3.10 -4.08
CA VAL A 7 7.68 2.02 -4.13
C VAL A 7 8.79 2.27 -3.10
N ARG A 8 9.28 3.50 -2.97
CA ARG A 8 10.28 3.87 -1.96
C ARG A 8 9.81 3.59 -0.54
N SER A 9 8.56 3.92 -0.21
CA SER A 9 8.02 3.65 1.13
C SER A 9 7.95 2.16 1.46
N ARG A 10 7.73 1.33 0.45
CA ARG A 10 7.62 -0.13 0.61
C ARG A 10 8.97 -0.84 0.70
N VAL A 11 9.92 -0.48 -0.16
CA VAL A 11 11.21 -1.20 -0.26
C VAL A 11 12.37 -0.49 0.41
N GLY A 12 12.25 0.80 0.67
CA GLY A 12 13.30 1.67 1.19
C GLY A 12 14.11 2.35 0.08
N GLN A 13 14.62 3.55 0.38
CA GLN A 13 15.33 4.39 -0.61
C GLN A 13 16.58 3.71 -1.18
N GLY A 14 17.43 3.14 -0.32
CA GLY A 14 18.69 2.52 -0.77
C GLY A 14 18.47 1.31 -1.68
N ARG A 15 17.47 0.46 -1.37
CA ARG A 15 17.13 -0.69 -2.21
C ARG A 15 16.53 -0.27 -3.53
N LEU A 16 15.66 0.74 -3.54
CA LEU A 16 15.11 1.27 -4.77
C LEU A 16 16.23 1.82 -5.68
N ALA A 17 17.14 2.62 -5.13
CA ALA A 17 18.27 3.14 -5.89
C ALA A 17 19.15 2.02 -6.46
N LEU A 18 19.43 0.98 -5.66
CA LEU A 18 20.19 -0.19 -6.12
C LEU A 18 19.48 -0.94 -7.26
N VAL A 19 18.16 -1.15 -7.14
CA VAL A 19 17.38 -1.80 -8.20
C VAL A 19 17.38 -0.96 -9.48
N MET A 20 17.22 0.35 -9.38
CA MET A 20 17.26 1.25 -10.54
C MET A 20 18.64 1.22 -11.22
N ALA A 21 19.73 1.26 -10.45
CA ALA A 21 21.08 1.14 -10.99
C ALA A 21 21.30 -0.24 -11.65
N ALA A 22 20.89 -1.32 -11.00
CA ALA A 22 20.97 -2.67 -11.57
C ALA A 22 20.15 -2.80 -12.87
N ALA A 23 18.97 -2.16 -12.94
CA ALA A 23 18.14 -2.16 -14.13
C ALA A 23 18.78 -1.42 -15.31
N VAL A 24 19.50 -0.30 -15.05
CA VAL A 24 20.25 0.41 -16.08
C VAL A 24 21.39 -0.49 -16.63
N VAL A 25 22.13 -1.13 -15.74
CA VAL A 25 23.23 -2.04 -16.14
C VAL A 25 22.68 -3.25 -16.91
N ALA A 26 21.69 -3.94 -16.38
CA ALA A 26 21.11 -5.12 -17.01
C ALA A 26 20.42 -4.78 -18.34
N GLY A 27 19.70 -3.65 -18.39
CA GLY A 27 19.09 -3.15 -19.62
C GLY A 27 20.12 -2.79 -20.69
N GLY A 28 21.19 -2.11 -20.28
CA GLY A 28 22.34 -1.79 -21.16
C GLY A 28 23.01 -3.06 -21.71
N LEU A 29 23.27 -4.05 -20.87
CA LEU A 29 23.80 -5.34 -21.28
C LEU A 29 22.86 -6.08 -22.25
N ALA A 30 21.56 -6.13 -21.95
CA ALA A 30 20.58 -6.73 -22.85
C ALA A 30 20.61 -6.02 -24.22
N HIS A 31 20.67 -4.69 -24.22
CA HIS A 31 20.74 -3.95 -25.48
C HIS A 31 22.01 -4.26 -26.29
N THR A 32 23.18 -4.27 -25.64
CA THR A 32 24.45 -4.56 -26.35
C THR A 32 24.57 -5.95 -26.94
N VAL A 33 23.85 -6.93 -26.33
CA VAL A 33 23.78 -8.32 -26.84
C VAL A 33 22.89 -8.42 -28.09
N PHE A 34 21.77 -7.69 -28.13
CA PHE A 34 20.75 -7.86 -29.16
C PHE A 34 20.69 -6.69 -30.17
N SER A 35 21.45 -5.63 -29.98
CA SER A 35 21.43 -4.47 -30.87
C SER A 35 22.85 -3.91 -31.07
N PRO A 36 23.24 -3.58 -32.32
CA PRO A 36 24.54 -2.95 -32.62
C PRO A 36 24.56 -1.43 -32.37
N PHE A 37 23.39 -0.83 -32.06
CA PHE A 37 23.27 0.61 -31.90
C PHE A 37 23.66 1.05 -30.49
N PRO A 38 24.23 2.26 -30.31
CA PRO A 38 24.53 2.79 -29.00
C PRO A 38 23.22 3.05 -28.20
N VAL A 39 23.28 2.85 -26.88
CA VAL A 39 22.17 3.15 -25.97
C VAL A 39 22.53 4.25 -25.00
N VAL A 40 21.66 5.23 -24.87
CA VAL A 40 21.77 6.34 -23.91
C VAL A 40 20.42 6.54 -23.24
N GLY A 41 20.42 6.64 -21.91
CA GLY A 41 19.23 6.99 -21.17
C GLY A 41 19.01 6.18 -19.90
N ILE A 42 18.19 6.73 -19.01
CA ILE A 42 17.78 6.12 -17.74
C ILE A 42 16.44 5.34 -17.84
N SER A 43 15.92 5.18 -19.04
CA SER A 43 14.60 4.60 -19.30
C SER A 43 14.46 3.16 -18.77
N ALA A 44 15.52 2.36 -18.80
CA ALA A 44 15.52 1.02 -18.20
C ALA A 44 15.16 1.04 -16.71
N ALA A 45 15.64 2.04 -15.97
CA ALA A 45 15.23 2.21 -14.56
C ALA A 45 13.74 2.59 -14.40
N ILE A 46 13.20 3.37 -15.35
CA ILE A 46 11.76 3.71 -15.35
C ILE A 46 10.92 2.46 -15.59
N TYR A 47 11.31 1.61 -16.54
CA TYR A 47 10.64 0.33 -16.79
C TYR A 47 10.71 -0.62 -15.58
N ALA A 48 11.86 -0.64 -14.88
CA ALA A 48 11.97 -1.36 -13.62
C ALA A 48 10.99 -0.84 -12.56
N LEU A 49 10.87 0.47 -12.41
CA LEU A 49 9.94 1.10 -11.48
C LEU A 49 8.48 0.79 -11.82
N LEU A 50 8.11 0.82 -13.10
CA LEU A 50 6.77 0.44 -13.58
C LEU A 50 6.47 -1.02 -13.28
N ALA A 51 7.39 -1.94 -13.55
CA ALA A 51 7.26 -3.36 -13.24
C ALA A 51 7.11 -3.61 -11.74
N MET A 52 7.91 -2.94 -10.89
CA MET A 52 7.76 -3.00 -9.43
C MET A 52 6.39 -2.49 -8.98
N THR A 53 5.91 -1.39 -9.56
CA THR A 53 4.60 -0.82 -9.23
C THR A 53 3.49 -1.78 -9.62
N ALA A 54 3.53 -2.36 -10.79
CA ALA A 54 2.56 -3.36 -11.25
C ALA A 54 2.53 -4.60 -10.34
N TRP A 55 3.69 -5.03 -9.83
CA TRP A 55 3.76 -6.14 -8.89
C TRP A 55 3.14 -5.83 -7.53
N PHE A 56 3.45 -4.66 -6.96
CA PHE A 56 2.98 -4.30 -5.61
C PHE A 56 1.53 -3.79 -5.58
N TRP A 57 1.09 -3.11 -6.63
CA TRP A 57 -0.25 -2.52 -6.75
C TRP A 57 -0.88 -2.81 -8.13
N PRO A 58 -1.15 -4.08 -8.45
CA PRO A 58 -1.58 -4.48 -9.79
C PRO A 58 -2.91 -3.86 -10.22
N ARG A 59 -3.82 -3.60 -9.27
CA ARG A 59 -5.15 -3.05 -9.53
C ARG A 59 -5.22 -1.52 -9.44
N GLN A 60 -4.10 -0.85 -9.14
CA GLN A 60 -4.08 0.60 -9.17
C GLN A 60 -4.40 1.12 -10.56
N THR A 61 -5.38 2.01 -10.66
CA THR A 61 -5.76 2.60 -11.94
C THR A 61 -4.76 3.69 -12.33
N VAL A 62 -4.27 3.64 -13.56
CA VAL A 62 -3.49 4.69 -14.21
C VAL A 62 -4.29 5.24 -15.38
N LEU A 63 -4.21 6.55 -15.61
CA LEU A 63 -4.85 7.19 -16.74
C LEU A 63 -3.86 7.27 -17.91
N VAL A 64 -4.03 6.38 -18.87
CA VAL A 64 -3.22 6.39 -20.09
C VAL A 64 -3.70 7.56 -20.97
N PHE A 65 -2.76 8.40 -21.40
CA PHE A 65 -3.04 9.66 -22.11
C PHE A 65 -4.06 10.57 -21.40
N PHE A 66 -4.11 10.50 -20.05
CA PHE A 66 -5.05 11.25 -19.19
C PHE A 66 -6.53 10.96 -19.41
N VAL A 67 -6.87 9.99 -20.24
CA VAL A 67 -8.26 9.70 -20.66
C VAL A 67 -8.67 8.27 -20.36
N ILE A 68 -7.82 7.29 -20.65
CA ILE A 68 -8.17 5.87 -20.57
C ILE A 68 -7.79 5.30 -19.21
N PRO A 69 -8.75 4.99 -18.33
CA PRO A 69 -8.45 4.33 -17.06
C PRO A 69 -8.07 2.86 -17.30
N MET A 70 -6.87 2.49 -16.88
CA MET A 70 -6.34 1.15 -17.05
C MET A 70 -5.69 0.64 -15.76
N PRO A 71 -5.88 -0.62 -15.33
CA PRO A 71 -5.17 -1.17 -14.19
C PRO A 71 -3.67 -1.31 -14.50
N MET A 72 -2.84 -1.07 -13.49
CA MET A 72 -1.37 -0.99 -13.62
C MET A 72 -0.75 -2.25 -14.23
N TYR A 73 -1.26 -3.45 -13.87
CA TYR A 73 -0.75 -4.69 -14.45
C TYR A 73 -0.98 -4.75 -15.97
N LEU A 74 -2.16 -4.34 -16.43
CA LEU A 74 -2.50 -4.35 -17.86
C LEU A 74 -1.69 -3.31 -18.62
N PHE A 75 -1.52 -2.11 -18.04
CA PHE A 75 -0.66 -1.08 -18.61
C PHE A 75 0.76 -1.60 -18.87
N VAL A 76 1.38 -2.24 -17.87
CA VAL A 76 2.76 -2.76 -18.00
C VAL A 76 2.84 -3.93 -18.97
N ILE A 77 1.84 -4.82 -19.02
CA ILE A 77 1.80 -5.92 -20.00
C ILE A 77 1.70 -5.36 -21.43
N VAL A 78 0.80 -4.42 -21.67
CA VAL A 78 0.64 -3.80 -22.99
C VAL A 78 1.93 -3.07 -23.39
N LEU A 79 2.52 -2.29 -22.47
CA LEU A 79 3.76 -1.59 -22.73
C LEU A 79 4.91 -2.55 -23.07
N ALA A 80 5.08 -3.63 -22.30
CA ALA A 80 6.09 -4.65 -22.56
C ALA A 80 5.84 -5.37 -23.90
N GLY A 81 4.59 -5.63 -24.26
CA GLY A 81 4.22 -6.20 -25.55
C GLY A 81 4.57 -5.28 -26.72
N ILE A 82 4.29 -3.99 -26.60
CA ILE A 82 4.68 -3.00 -27.61
C ILE A 82 6.21 -2.94 -27.74
N GLU A 83 6.93 -2.85 -26.63
CA GLU A 83 8.40 -2.86 -26.66
C GLU A 83 8.95 -4.13 -27.33
N PHE A 84 8.39 -5.29 -27.02
CA PHE A 84 8.80 -6.55 -27.63
C PHE A 84 8.55 -6.57 -29.15
N LEU A 85 7.39 -6.13 -29.61
CA LEU A 85 7.08 -6.03 -31.04
C LEU A 85 7.99 -5.06 -31.76
N MET A 86 8.34 -3.95 -31.11
CA MET A 86 9.24 -2.93 -31.66
C MET A 86 10.69 -3.45 -31.79
N THR A 87 11.11 -4.46 -31.01
CA THR A 87 12.43 -5.10 -31.23
C THR A 87 12.56 -5.77 -32.60
N MET A 88 11.43 -6.13 -33.22
CA MET A 88 11.41 -6.80 -34.54
C MET A 88 11.49 -5.80 -35.71
N GLN A 89 11.39 -4.51 -35.45
CA GLN A 89 11.47 -3.48 -36.49
C GLN A 89 12.95 -3.17 -36.84
N PRO A 90 13.38 -3.38 -38.08
CA PRO A 90 14.74 -3.01 -38.51
C PRO A 90 14.94 -1.49 -38.42
N GLY A 91 16.09 -1.09 -37.89
CA GLY A 91 16.50 0.33 -37.87
C GLY A 91 15.87 1.20 -36.78
N SER A 92 15.17 0.60 -35.80
CA SER A 92 14.68 1.35 -34.64
C SER A 92 15.85 1.90 -33.82
N MET A 93 15.90 3.23 -33.67
CA MET A 93 16.89 3.91 -32.82
C MET A 93 16.55 3.85 -31.33
N THR A 94 15.38 3.30 -30.97
CA THR A 94 14.94 3.16 -29.58
C THR A 94 15.51 1.90 -28.96
N ALA A 95 15.97 2.02 -27.71
CA ALA A 95 16.61 0.91 -26.99
C ALA A 95 15.59 -0.07 -26.37
N HIS A 96 14.73 -0.69 -27.20
CA HIS A 96 13.65 -1.59 -26.74
C HIS A 96 14.20 -2.74 -25.88
N TRP A 97 15.33 -3.33 -26.23
CA TRP A 97 15.98 -4.37 -25.42
C TRP A 97 16.41 -3.87 -24.04
N ALA A 98 16.83 -2.60 -23.93
CA ALA A 98 17.16 -2.01 -22.64
C ALA A 98 15.90 -1.84 -21.76
N HIS A 99 14.78 -1.45 -22.35
CA HIS A 99 13.51 -1.34 -21.66
C HIS A 99 13.02 -2.67 -21.11
N LEU A 100 13.02 -3.71 -21.94
CA LEU A 100 12.64 -5.07 -21.53
C LEU A 100 13.57 -5.61 -20.42
N GLY A 101 14.89 -5.46 -20.59
CA GLY A 101 15.86 -5.87 -19.57
C GLY A 101 15.68 -5.14 -18.23
N GLY A 102 15.41 -3.82 -18.29
CA GLY A 102 15.05 -3.04 -17.12
C GLY A 102 13.76 -3.52 -16.44
N GLY A 103 12.71 -3.76 -17.22
CA GLY A 103 11.41 -4.29 -16.73
C GLY A 103 11.56 -5.64 -16.05
N VAL A 104 12.28 -6.57 -16.66
CA VAL A 104 12.57 -7.90 -16.08
C VAL A 104 13.34 -7.78 -14.76
N THR A 105 14.36 -6.92 -14.71
CA THR A 105 15.14 -6.65 -13.50
C THR A 105 14.25 -6.11 -12.37
N GLY A 106 13.38 -5.15 -12.67
CA GLY A 106 12.44 -4.57 -11.70
C GLY A 106 11.44 -5.61 -11.19
N LEU A 107 10.90 -6.45 -12.07
CA LEU A 107 9.98 -7.52 -11.69
C LEU A 107 10.67 -8.56 -10.79
N ALA A 108 11.86 -9.02 -11.16
CA ALA A 108 12.64 -9.97 -10.37
C ALA A 108 12.96 -9.40 -8.98
N ALA A 109 13.37 -8.13 -8.91
CA ALA A 109 13.62 -7.43 -7.66
C ALA A 109 12.35 -7.32 -6.80
N ALA A 110 11.19 -6.99 -7.40
CA ALA A 110 9.93 -6.90 -6.69
C ALA A 110 9.52 -8.24 -6.07
N VAL A 111 9.61 -9.33 -6.84
CA VAL A 111 9.34 -10.70 -6.36
C VAL A 111 10.26 -11.09 -5.20
N PHE A 112 11.57 -10.84 -5.36
CA PHE A 112 12.57 -11.13 -4.32
C PHE A 112 12.31 -10.35 -3.04
N LEU A 113 12.11 -9.03 -3.16
CA LEU A 113 11.85 -8.16 -2.03
C LEU A 113 10.51 -8.48 -1.33
N ALA A 114 9.48 -8.85 -2.09
CA ALA A 114 8.20 -9.28 -1.51
C ALA A 114 8.38 -10.53 -0.64
N ARG A 115 9.11 -11.53 -1.13
CA ARG A 115 9.42 -12.76 -0.37
C ARG A 115 10.28 -12.48 0.87
N TYR A 116 11.26 -11.60 0.75
CA TYR A 116 12.13 -11.24 1.86
C TYR A 116 11.39 -10.49 2.96
N HIS A 117 10.51 -9.55 2.61
CA HIS A 117 9.66 -8.82 3.56
C HIS A 117 8.65 -9.73 4.25
N SER A 118 8.03 -10.67 3.51
CA SER A 118 7.10 -11.65 4.08
C SER A 118 7.78 -12.47 5.19
N LYS A 119 9.00 -12.96 4.95
CA LYS A 119 9.75 -13.70 5.98
C LYS A 119 10.09 -12.86 7.22
N ARG A 120 10.41 -11.56 7.05
CA ARG A 120 10.72 -10.66 8.18
C ARG A 120 9.50 -10.27 9.00
N VAL A 121 8.35 -10.08 8.38
CA VAL A 121 7.09 -9.76 9.08
C VAL A 121 6.63 -10.95 9.90
N VAL A 122 6.70 -12.16 9.36
CA VAL A 122 6.39 -13.40 10.11
C VAL A 122 7.36 -13.61 11.28
N SER A 123 8.65 -13.34 11.07
CA SER A 123 9.66 -13.43 12.14
C SER A 123 9.53 -12.33 13.22
N ARG A 124 8.89 -11.21 12.90
CA ARG A 124 8.67 -10.07 13.81
C ARG A 124 7.29 -10.07 14.46
N SER A 125 6.46 -11.06 14.20
CA SER A 125 5.27 -11.35 15.00
C SER A 125 5.74 -11.85 16.38
N ARG A 126 6.27 -10.90 17.17
CA ARG A 126 6.56 -11.07 18.57
C ARG A 126 5.24 -11.49 19.22
N ARG A 127 5.18 -12.71 19.75
CA ARG A 127 4.05 -13.10 20.61
C ARG A 127 3.89 -12.02 21.66
N PRO A 128 2.72 -11.39 21.80
CA PRO A 128 2.55 -10.30 22.75
C PRO A 128 2.98 -10.78 24.12
N GLY A 129 3.86 -10.03 24.77
CA GLY A 129 4.38 -10.36 26.08
C GLY A 129 3.23 -10.42 27.11
N ILE A 130 3.44 -11.10 28.23
CA ILE A 130 2.43 -11.23 29.31
C ILE A 130 1.89 -9.86 29.73
N ARG A 131 2.74 -8.83 29.81
CA ARG A 131 2.33 -7.44 30.11
C ARG A 131 1.38 -6.85 29.07
N GLU A 132 1.63 -7.09 27.77
CA GLU A 132 0.78 -6.61 26.68
C GLU A 132 -0.57 -7.35 26.66
N ARG A 133 -0.57 -8.65 26.96
CA ARG A 133 -1.82 -9.44 27.09
C ARG A 133 -2.65 -8.97 28.27
N ILE A 134 -2.02 -8.66 29.40
CA ILE A 134 -2.72 -8.11 30.58
C ILE A 134 -3.24 -6.70 30.25
N GLY A 135 -2.45 -5.82 29.66
CA GLY A 135 -2.88 -4.48 29.23
C GLY A 135 -4.06 -4.53 28.27
N PHE A 136 -4.00 -5.42 27.27
CA PHE A 136 -5.10 -5.63 26.31
C PHE A 136 -6.39 -6.15 27.00
N PHE A 137 -6.27 -7.04 28.00
CA PHE A 137 -7.41 -7.53 28.76
C PHE A 137 -8.08 -6.41 29.56
N PHE A 138 -7.33 -5.57 30.26
CA PHE A 138 -7.86 -4.42 30.98
C PHE A 138 -8.48 -3.38 30.06
N TRP A 139 -7.82 -3.11 28.92
CA TRP A 139 -8.36 -2.20 27.90
C TRP A 139 -9.68 -2.72 27.33
N LYS A 140 -9.78 -4.00 27.00
CA LYS A 140 -11.01 -4.63 26.50
C LYS A 140 -12.15 -4.53 27.55
N ARG A 141 -11.84 -4.75 28.83
CA ARG A 141 -12.82 -4.58 29.92
C ARG A 141 -13.26 -3.12 30.07
N LYS A 142 -12.33 -2.16 29.98
CA LYS A 142 -12.65 -0.73 30.02
C LYS A 142 -13.55 -0.32 28.87
N LEU A 143 -13.23 -0.80 27.65
CA LEU A 143 -14.05 -0.55 26.46
C LEU A 143 -15.45 -1.15 26.58
N ALA A 144 -15.58 -2.39 27.06
CA ALA A 144 -16.87 -3.03 27.28
C ALA A 144 -17.75 -2.26 28.29
N ARG A 145 -17.15 -1.74 29.38
CA ARG A 145 -17.87 -0.89 30.35
C ARG A 145 -18.33 0.43 29.72
N ARG A 146 -17.48 1.10 28.93
CA ARG A 146 -17.84 2.33 28.21
C ARG A 146 -19.02 2.09 27.26
N ASN A 147 -18.95 1.03 26.46
CA ASN A 147 -20.03 0.67 25.53
C ASN A 147 -21.36 0.35 26.26
N ALA A 148 -21.29 -0.35 27.39
CA ALA A 148 -22.50 -0.64 28.19
C ALA A 148 -23.11 0.64 28.80
N THR A 149 -22.26 1.57 29.30
CA THR A 149 -22.70 2.88 29.78
C THR A 149 -23.35 3.68 28.66
N GLN A 150 -22.74 3.73 27.49
CA GLN A 150 -23.27 4.43 26.33
C GLN A 150 -24.61 3.87 25.88
N ALA A 151 -24.73 2.56 25.72
CA ALA A 151 -25.99 1.90 25.37
C ALA A 151 -27.12 2.21 26.38
N ARG A 152 -26.77 2.30 27.66
CA ARG A 152 -27.76 2.66 28.69
C ARG A 152 -28.14 4.14 28.65
N VAL A 153 -27.24 5.04 28.34
CA VAL A 153 -27.53 6.47 28.12
C VAL A 153 -28.44 6.62 26.91
N ASP A 154 -28.12 5.97 25.78
CA ASP A 154 -28.90 6.03 24.55
C ASP A 154 -30.35 5.51 24.79
N ALA A 155 -30.52 4.41 25.51
CA ALA A 155 -31.83 3.88 25.87
C ALA A 155 -32.65 4.85 26.75
N LEU A 156 -31.99 5.56 27.67
CA LEU A 156 -32.66 6.57 28.51
C LEU A 156 -33.00 7.83 27.71
N LEU A 157 -32.17 8.25 26.78
CA LEU A 157 -32.48 9.37 25.87
C LEU A 157 -33.67 9.01 24.96
N GLU A 158 -33.71 7.79 24.43
CA GLU A 158 -34.87 7.30 23.68
C GLU A 158 -36.17 7.27 24.52
N LYS A 159 -36.08 6.86 25.79
CA LYS A 159 -37.21 6.93 26.72
C LYS A 159 -37.67 8.35 26.92
N ILE A 160 -36.76 9.31 27.11
CA ILE A 160 -37.10 10.73 27.26
C ILE A 160 -37.79 11.26 25.99
N SER A 161 -37.30 10.91 24.80
CA SER A 161 -37.90 11.37 23.54
C SER A 161 -39.32 10.88 23.32
N LYS A 162 -39.62 9.66 23.81
CA LYS A 162 -40.99 9.04 23.68
C LYS A 162 -41.96 9.45 24.75
N THR A 163 -41.53 9.59 25.99
CA THR A 163 -42.42 9.71 27.14
C THR A 163 -42.12 10.94 28.05
N GLY A 164 -41.16 11.77 27.66
CA GLY A 164 -40.79 12.99 28.36
C GLY A 164 -39.90 12.76 29.60
N LEU A 165 -39.29 13.82 30.10
CA LEU A 165 -38.31 13.82 31.20
C LEU A 165 -38.93 13.39 32.55
N ALA A 166 -40.27 13.57 32.72
CA ALA A 166 -40.97 13.19 33.91
C ALA A 166 -41.08 11.65 34.10
N SER A 167 -40.94 10.88 33.03
CA SER A 167 -40.99 9.41 33.03
C SER A 167 -39.76 8.73 33.63
N LEU A 168 -38.68 9.46 33.86
CA LEU A 168 -37.44 8.93 34.43
C LEU A 168 -37.58 8.77 35.95
N THR A 169 -37.15 7.63 36.43
CA THR A 169 -37.00 7.36 37.88
C THR A 169 -35.85 8.19 38.48
N ALA A 170 -35.86 8.39 39.79
CA ALA A 170 -34.77 9.12 40.48
C ALA A 170 -33.39 8.46 40.30
N SER A 171 -33.33 7.14 40.11
CA SER A 171 -32.09 6.39 39.82
C SER A 171 -31.59 6.63 38.39
N GLU A 172 -32.48 6.70 37.40
CA GLU A 172 -32.16 6.98 36.01
C GLU A 172 -31.68 8.42 35.83
N LYS A 173 -32.29 9.41 36.51
CA LYS A 173 -31.83 10.80 36.54
C LYS A 173 -30.40 10.93 37.09
N ARG A 174 -30.14 10.28 38.24
CA ARG A 174 -28.79 10.28 38.86
C ARG A 174 -27.74 9.61 37.98
N PHE A 175 -28.13 8.55 37.25
CA PHE A 175 -27.21 7.89 36.30
C PHE A 175 -26.83 8.81 35.14
N LEU A 176 -27.78 9.52 34.52
CA LEU A 176 -27.54 10.49 33.45
C LEU A 176 -26.65 11.65 33.92
N ASP A 177 -26.91 12.23 35.11
CA ASP A 177 -26.12 13.31 35.68
C ASP A 177 -24.67 12.85 35.94
N ARG A 178 -24.48 11.66 36.47
CA ARG A 178 -23.12 11.09 36.64
C ARG A 178 -22.40 10.86 35.32
N SER A 179 -23.08 10.27 34.34
CA SER A 179 -22.51 10.01 33.02
C SER A 179 -22.14 11.32 32.31
N SER A 180 -22.93 12.39 32.44
CA SER A 180 -22.64 13.68 31.81
C SER A 180 -21.39 14.36 32.41
N LYS A 181 -21.12 14.15 33.71
CA LYS A 181 -19.91 14.66 34.36
C LYS A 181 -18.65 13.92 33.89
N ASP A 182 -18.74 12.60 33.70
CA ASP A 182 -17.61 11.80 33.19
C ASP A 182 -17.22 12.17 31.74
N TYR A 183 -18.18 12.58 30.90
CA TYR A 183 -17.92 13.08 29.54
C TYR A 183 -17.29 14.49 29.48
N ARG A 184 -17.37 15.27 30.55
CA ARG A 184 -16.77 16.62 30.62
C ARG A 184 -15.31 16.61 31.03
N THR A 185 -14.79 15.52 31.56
CA THR A 185 -13.44 15.40 32.14
C THR A 185 -12.48 14.59 31.26
N ASP A 186 -12.90 14.01 30.16
CA ASP A 186 -12.09 13.36 29.10
C ASP A 186 -11.96 14.30 27.88
#